data_44951e65d59c1618c9f5030e4ef34cd3
#
_entry.id   44951e65d59c1618c9f5030e4ef34cd3
#
_cell.length_a   1.000
_cell.length_b   1.000
_cell.length_c   1.000
_cell.angle_alpha   90.00
_cell.angle_beta   90.00
_cell.angle_gamma   90.00
#
_symmetry.space_group_name_H-M   'P 1'
#
loop_
_entity.id
_entity.type
_entity.pdbx_description
1 polymer ?
#
loop_
_entity_poly.entity_id
_entity_poly.type
_entity_poly.pdbx_seq_one_letter_code
_entity_poly.pdbx_strand_id
1 'polypeptide(L)'
;SLREGREGTRPETEILRSTIRIILFLILFEAGNRFLAPSIAQLSPLFRYGTAFALICIPGYSMGTFFPAGLRLIRRYGPALVPLAWASNGFASVAATPLAQILTMSFGFPLLSILAGILYLYITVYTVFHVIVIGVLVEKRSP
;
A
#
# COMPACT_ATOMS: atom_id res chain seq x y z
N SER A 1 -7.26 -5.24 35.34
CA SER A 1 -8.31 -5.90 34.56
C SER A 1 -9.36 -4.94 34.02
N LEU A 2 -9.09 -3.91 33.26
CA LEU A 2 -10.07 -3.06 32.57
C LEU A 2 -9.40 -2.23 31.45
N ARG A 3 -8.61 -2.86 30.58
CA ARG A 3 -8.02 -2.24 29.39
C ARG A 3 -8.14 -3.06 28.11
N GLU A 4 -9.10 -3.96 28.03
CA GLU A 4 -9.39 -4.76 26.82
C GLU A 4 -10.49 -4.15 25.92
N GLY A 5 -10.77 -2.88 26.01
CA GLY A 5 -11.85 -2.20 25.30
C GLY A 5 -11.43 -1.23 24.19
N ARG A 6 -10.25 -1.37 23.58
CA ARG A 6 -9.98 -0.74 22.30
C ARG A 6 -9.86 -1.85 21.26
N GLU A 7 -10.97 -2.19 20.62
CA GLU A 7 -11.01 -2.89 19.34
C GLU A 7 -10.19 -2.11 18.30
N GLY A 8 -8.87 -2.28 18.35
CA GLY A 8 -8.02 -1.90 17.24
C GLY A 8 -8.47 -2.75 16.06
N THR A 9 -8.87 -2.12 14.97
CA THR A 9 -9.20 -2.78 13.72
C THR A 9 -8.18 -3.87 13.43
N ARG A 10 -8.64 -5.05 13.06
CA ARG A 10 -7.75 -6.19 12.78
C ARG A 10 -6.78 -5.77 11.67
N PRO A 11 -5.46 -6.02 11.82
CA PRO A 11 -4.46 -5.57 10.85
C PRO A 11 -4.75 -6.07 9.43
N GLU A 12 -5.40 -7.22 9.30
CA GLU A 12 -5.80 -7.81 8.02
C GLU A 12 -6.85 -6.94 7.30
N THR A 13 -7.82 -6.40 8.06
CA THR A 13 -8.85 -5.51 7.49
C THR A 13 -8.28 -4.15 7.12
N GLU A 14 -7.27 -3.67 7.84
CA GLU A 14 -6.56 -2.44 7.47
C GLU A 14 -5.74 -2.62 6.19
N ILE A 15 -5.03 -3.74 6.05
CA ILE A 15 -4.29 -4.08 4.84
C ILE A 15 -5.26 -4.13 3.64
N LEU A 16 -6.37 -4.84 3.77
CA LEU A 16 -7.37 -4.95 2.70
C LEU A 16 -7.95 -3.58 2.31
N ARG A 17 -8.35 -2.77 3.29
CA ARG A 17 -8.88 -1.41 3.05
C ARG A 17 -7.84 -0.50 2.39
N SER A 18 -6.59 -0.59 2.81
CA SER A 18 -5.50 0.20 2.21
C SER A 18 -5.23 -0.22 0.78
N THR A 19 -5.24 -1.52 0.48
CA THR A 19 -5.09 -2.03 -0.88
C THR A 19 -6.21 -1.57 -1.80
N ILE A 20 -7.46 -1.67 -1.34
CA ILE A 20 -8.62 -1.20 -2.13
C ILE A 20 -8.47 0.31 -2.44
N ARG A 21 -8.08 1.12 -1.46
CA ARG A 21 -7.86 2.56 -1.66
C ARG A 21 -6.73 2.84 -2.65
N ILE A 22 -5.63 2.09 -2.58
CA ILE A 22 -4.50 2.24 -3.49
C ILE A 22 -4.90 1.86 -4.91
N ILE A 23 -5.55 0.71 -5.10
CA ILE A 23 -5.99 0.25 -6.42
C ILE A 23 -7.01 1.23 -7.02
N LEU A 24 -8.01 1.65 -6.24
CA LEU A 24 -9.00 2.62 -6.67
C LEU A 24 -8.34 3.95 -7.07
N PHE A 25 -7.37 4.41 -6.25
CA PHE A 25 -6.62 5.61 -6.58
C PHE A 25 -5.82 5.46 -7.88
N LEU A 26 -5.12 4.34 -8.09
CA LEU A 26 -4.35 4.11 -9.32
C LEU A 26 -5.25 4.13 -10.55
N ILE A 27 -6.42 3.51 -10.49
CA ILE A 27 -7.40 3.52 -11.59
C ILE A 27 -7.91 4.94 -11.85
N LEU A 28 -8.31 5.66 -10.80
CA LEU A 28 -8.81 7.03 -10.93
C LEU A 28 -7.72 8.01 -11.40
N PHE A 29 -6.47 7.81 -10.94
CA PHE A 29 -5.34 8.61 -11.35
C PHE A 29 -5.03 8.41 -12.84
N GLU A 30 -4.99 7.17 -13.31
CA GLU A 30 -4.71 6.87 -14.72
C GLU A 30 -5.83 7.41 -15.63
N ALA A 31 -7.10 7.20 -15.24
CA ALA A 31 -8.25 7.77 -15.95
C ALA A 31 -8.20 9.30 -15.93
N GLY A 32 -7.95 9.90 -14.76
CA GLY A 32 -7.86 11.36 -14.60
C GLY A 32 -6.72 11.95 -15.41
N ASN A 33 -5.56 11.32 -15.40
CA ASN A 33 -4.41 11.77 -16.20
C ASN A 33 -4.74 11.79 -17.70
N ARG A 34 -5.45 10.79 -18.19
CA ARG A 34 -5.84 10.70 -19.60
C ARG A 34 -6.82 11.79 -20.02
N PHE A 35 -7.78 12.14 -19.15
CA PHE A 35 -8.85 13.08 -19.50
C PHE A 35 -8.59 14.51 -18.99
N LEU A 36 -7.96 14.66 -17.85
CA LEU A 36 -7.80 15.96 -17.17
C LEU A 36 -6.43 16.62 -17.37
N ALA A 37 -5.39 15.86 -17.75
CA ALA A 37 -4.05 16.41 -17.91
C ALA A 37 -3.99 17.61 -18.87
N PRO A 38 -4.69 17.61 -20.03
CA PRO A 38 -4.68 18.77 -20.93
C PRO A 38 -5.29 20.03 -20.30
N SER A 39 -6.35 19.86 -19.49
CA SER A 39 -7.02 20.96 -18.80
C SER A 39 -6.17 21.48 -17.63
N ILE A 40 -5.54 20.58 -16.87
CA ILE A 40 -4.65 20.93 -15.77
C ILE A 40 -3.41 21.66 -16.27
N ALA A 41 -2.89 21.30 -17.44
CA ALA A 41 -1.73 21.95 -18.04
C ALA A 41 -1.97 23.44 -18.37
N GLN A 42 -3.22 23.85 -18.58
CA GLN A 42 -3.62 25.23 -18.86
C GLN A 42 -3.82 26.08 -17.60
N LEU A 43 -3.85 25.47 -16.41
CA LEU A 43 -4.00 26.19 -15.15
C LEU A 43 -2.73 26.99 -14.81
N SER A 44 -2.91 28.02 -13.99
CA SER A 44 -1.77 28.78 -13.47
C SER A 44 -0.82 27.85 -12.68
N PRO A 45 0.49 28.18 -12.62
CA PRO A 45 1.50 27.33 -11.95
C PRO A 45 1.13 26.93 -10.52
N LEU A 46 0.53 27.87 -9.76
CA LEU A 46 0.12 27.61 -8.38
C LEU A 46 -0.92 26.49 -8.28
N PHE A 47 -1.97 26.53 -9.09
CA PHE A 47 -3.01 25.49 -9.12
C PHE A 47 -2.47 24.16 -9.63
N ARG A 48 -1.56 24.19 -10.59
CA ARG A 48 -0.91 22.99 -11.14
C ARG A 48 -0.09 22.25 -10.08
N TYR A 49 0.74 22.99 -9.32
CA TYR A 49 1.51 22.39 -8.21
C TYR A 49 0.61 21.94 -7.05
N GLY A 50 -0.42 22.70 -6.71
CA GLY A 50 -1.41 22.32 -5.70
C GLY A 50 -2.12 21.02 -6.04
N THR A 51 -2.55 20.87 -7.30
CA THR A 51 -3.19 19.62 -7.78
C THR A 51 -2.21 18.46 -7.74
N ALA A 52 -0.97 18.63 -8.21
CA ALA A 52 0.05 17.59 -8.15
C ALA A 52 0.36 17.18 -6.70
N PHE A 53 0.46 18.13 -5.78
CA PHE A 53 0.66 17.85 -4.36
C PHE A 53 -0.50 17.03 -3.76
N ALA A 54 -1.74 17.44 -4.02
CA ALA A 54 -2.92 16.72 -3.54
C ALA A 54 -2.97 15.28 -4.08
N LEU A 55 -2.65 15.09 -5.36
CA LEU A 55 -2.59 13.77 -6.00
C LEU A 55 -1.51 12.87 -5.40
N ILE A 56 -0.41 13.41 -4.88
CA ILE A 56 0.63 12.64 -4.20
C ILE A 56 0.24 12.32 -2.75
N CYS A 57 -0.44 13.24 -2.06
CA CYS A 57 -0.82 13.05 -0.67
C CYS A 57 -1.83 11.91 -0.46
N ILE A 58 -2.78 11.73 -1.37
CA ILE A 58 -3.82 10.70 -1.26
C ILE A 58 -3.24 9.28 -1.23
N PRO A 59 -2.43 8.85 -2.22
CA PRO A 59 -1.81 7.53 -2.18
C PRO A 59 -0.76 7.43 -1.07
N GLY A 60 -0.02 8.51 -0.81
CA GLY A 60 0.98 8.56 0.26
C GLY A 60 0.37 8.24 1.63
N TYR A 61 -0.79 8.78 1.95
CA TYR A 61 -1.53 8.43 3.16
C TYR A 61 -1.90 6.95 3.21
N SER A 62 -2.43 6.40 2.12
CA SER A 62 -2.83 5.00 2.05
C SER A 62 -1.63 4.04 2.16
N MET A 63 -0.52 4.35 1.49
CA MET A 63 0.72 3.59 1.58
C MET A 63 1.35 3.71 2.98
N GLY A 64 1.28 4.89 3.61
CA GLY A 64 1.77 5.13 4.95
C GLY A 64 1.06 4.32 6.04
N THR A 65 -0.19 3.91 5.83
CA THR A 65 -0.92 3.04 6.76
C THR A 65 -0.65 1.54 6.53
N PHE A 66 -0.19 1.18 5.34
CA PHE A 66 0.03 -0.21 4.95
C PHE A 66 1.18 -0.87 5.72
N PHE A 67 2.34 -0.22 5.79
CA PHE A 67 3.52 -0.75 6.46
C PHE A 67 3.33 -0.94 7.98
N PRO A 68 2.79 0.02 8.75
CA PRO A 68 2.48 -0.20 10.17
C PRO A 68 1.48 -1.33 10.42
N ALA A 69 0.49 -1.52 9.52
CA ALA A 69 -0.44 -2.64 9.62
C ALA A 69 0.30 -3.98 9.44
N GLY A 70 1.19 -4.07 8.46
CA GLY A 70 2.07 -5.23 8.26
C GLY A 70 2.98 -5.51 9.45
N LEU A 71 3.58 -4.48 10.06
CA LEU A 71 4.40 -4.63 11.26
C LEU A 71 3.61 -5.17 12.45
N ARG A 72 2.36 -4.74 12.64
CA ARG A 72 1.48 -5.30 13.69
C ARG A 72 1.20 -6.78 13.47
N LEU A 73 1.06 -7.19 12.21
CA LEU A 73 0.88 -8.60 11.86
C LEU A 73 2.15 -9.41 12.17
N ILE A 74 3.31 -8.95 11.70
CA ILE A 74 4.62 -9.60 11.93
C ILE A 74 4.93 -9.75 13.42
N ARG A 75 4.60 -8.75 14.22
CA ARG A 75 4.80 -8.76 15.68
C ARG A 75 4.08 -9.93 16.38
N ARG A 76 2.97 -10.42 15.82
CA ARG A 76 2.24 -11.59 16.35
C ARG A 76 3.02 -12.89 16.16
N TYR A 77 3.85 -12.99 15.12
CA TYR A 77 4.69 -14.16 14.85
C TYR A 77 6.01 -14.15 15.62
N GLY A 78 6.53 -12.98 15.95
CA GLY A 78 7.72 -12.84 16.79
C GLY A 78 8.26 -11.42 16.78
N PRO A 79 8.47 -10.80 17.96
CA PRO A 79 8.97 -9.43 18.06
C PRO A 79 10.37 -9.27 17.46
N ALA A 80 11.18 -10.33 17.41
CA ALA A 80 12.52 -10.34 16.81
C ALA A 80 12.49 -10.13 15.27
N LEU A 81 11.35 -10.35 14.60
CA LEU A 81 11.20 -10.13 13.16
C LEU A 81 10.98 -8.65 12.81
N VAL A 82 10.63 -7.81 13.77
CA VAL A 82 10.34 -6.39 13.53
C VAL A 82 11.55 -5.63 12.99
N PRO A 83 12.77 -5.74 13.56
CA PRO A 83 13.96 -5.08 13.00
C PRO A 83 14.27 -5.54 11.57
N LEU A 84 14.07 -6.83 11.26
CA LEU A 84 14.28 -7.37 9.92
C LEU A 84 13.28 -6.77 8.92
N ALA A 85 12.02 -6.63 9.31
CA ALA A 85 10.99 -6.01 8.47
C ALA A 85 11.33 -4.53 8.18
N TRP A 86 11.83 -3.79 9.17
CA TRP A 86 12.30 -2.41 8.99
C TRP A 86 13.49 -2.34 8.02
N ALA A 87 14.49 -3.18 8.22
CA ALA A 87 15.67 -3.22 7.37
C ALA A 87 15.29 -3.57 5.92
N SER A 88 14.44 -4.57 5.71
CA SER A 88 13.93 -4.98 4.39
C SER A 88 13.16 -3.86 3.71
N ASN A 89 12.28 -3.16 4.43
CA ASN A 89 11.53 -2.03 3.88
C ASN A 89 12.45 -0.87 3.47
N GLY A 90 13.45 -0.54 4.30
CA GLY A 90 14.43 0.50 4.00
C GLY A 90 15.26 0.14 2.75
N PHE A 91 15.78 -1.07 2.67
CA PHE A 91 16.54 -1.56 1.52
C PHE A 91 15.67 -1.54 0.24
N ALA A 92 14.46 -2.09 0.32
CA ALA A 92 13.53 -2.12 -0.82
C ALA A 92 13.18 -0.72 -1.31
N SER A 93 12.96 0.25 -0.41
CA SER A 93 12.66 1.64 -0.77
C SER A 93 13.81 2.31 -1.53
N VAL A 94 15.05 2.09 -1.08
CA VAL A 94 16.25 2.62 -1.76
C VAL A 94 16.42 1.99 -3.14
N ALA A 95 16.22 0.68 -3.27
CA ALA A 95 16.36 -0.02 -4.55
C ALA A 95 15.20 0.27 -5.52
N ALA A 96 13.98 0.39 -5.00
CA ALA A 96 12.78 0.61 -5.83
C ALA A 96 12.76 1.98 -6.51
N THR A 97 13.33 3.02 -5.87
CA THR A 97 13.30 4.39 -6.41
C THR A 97 14.00 4.51 -7.78
N PRO A 98 15.28 4.14 -7.95
CA PRO A 98 15.94 4.19 -9.26
C PRO A 98 15.33 3.20 -10.23
N LEU A 99 14.88 2.02 -9.79
CA LEU A 99 14.22 1.04 -10.64
C LEU A 99 12.91 1.59 -11.22
N ALA A 100 12.07 2.22 -10.39
CA ALA A 100 10.85 2.87 -10.83
C ALA A 100 11.13 3.99 -11.85
N GLN A 101 12.20 4.76 -11.65
CA GLN A 101 12.60 5.81 -12.59
C GLN A 101 13.02 5.23 -13.94
N ILE A 102 13.84 4.19 -13.96
CA ILE A 102 14.25 3.50 -15.20
C ILE A 102 13.04 2.93 -15.93
N LEU A 103 12.14 2.24 -15.22
CA LEU A 103 10.92 1.68 -15.81
C LEU A 103 10.01 2.77 -16.40
N THR A 104 9.85 3.88 -15.68
CA THR A 104 9.02 4.99 -16.16
C THR A 104 9.61 5.65 -17.42
N MET A 105 10.94 5.80 -17.47
CA MET A 105 11.63 6.37 -18.64
C MET A 105 11.59 5.43 -19.84
N SER A 106 11.62 4.12 -19.64
CA SER A 106 11.64 3.12 -20.71
C SER A 106 10.26 2.75 -21.24
N PHE A 107 9.26 2.66 -20.37
CA PHE A 107 7.93 2.10 -20.68
C PHE A 107 6.78 3.03 -20.34
N GLY A 108 7.06 4.17 -19.74
CA GLY A 108 6.05 5.13 -19.32
C GLY A 108 5.43 4.81 -17.96
N PHE A 109 4.73 5.80 -17.42
CA PHE A 109 4.07 5.75 -16.10
C PHE A 109 2.96 4.69 -16.00
N PRO A 110 2.13 4.41 -17.05
CA PRO A 110 1.07 3.41 -16.95
C PRO A 110 1.57 2.01 -16.57
N LEU A 111 2.73 1.58 -17.11
CA LEU A 111 3.31 0.29 -16.74
C LEU A 111 3.66 0.24 -15.25
N LEU A 112 4.25 1.32 -14.71
CA LEU A 112 4.59 1.39 -13.30
C LEU A 112 3.35 1.30 -12.41
N SER A 113 2.26 1.98 -12.78
CA SER A 113 0.98 1.93 -12.07
C SER A 113 0.38 0.52 -12.05
N ILE A 114 0.43 -0.19 -13.18
CA ILE A 114 -0.05 -1.57 -13.29
C ILE A 114 0.79 -2.49 -12.40
N LEU A 115 2.11 -2.40 -12.46
CA LEU A 115 3.01 -3.20 -11.63
C LEU A 115 2.78 -2.96 -10.13
N ALA A 116 2.62 -1.70 -9.72
CA ALA A 116 2.28 -1.36 -8.35
C ALA A 116 0.95 -1.99 -7.92
N GLY A 117 -0.10 -1.88 -8.75
CA GLY A 117 -1.40 -2.49 -8.49
C GLY A 117 -1.32 -4.02 -8.32
N ILE A 118 -0.58 -4.70 -9.19
CA ILE A 118 -0.37 -6.16 -9.13
C ILE A 118 0.36 -6.54 -7.83
N LEU A 119 1.41 -5.81 -7.44
CA LEU A 119 2.16 -6.09 -6.22
C LEU A 119 1.30 -5.91 -4.96
N TYR A 120 0.52 -4.83 -4.87
CA TYR A 120 -0.39 -4.62 -3.74
C TYR A 120 -1.48 -5.69 -3.68
N LEU A 121 -2.05 -6.09 -4.82
CA LEU A 121 -3.03 -7.16 -4.90
C LEU A 121 -2.42 -8.49 -4.45
N TYR A 122 -1.23 -8.83 -4.95
CA TYR A 122 -0.52 -10.05 -4.58
C TYR A 122 -0.26 -10.14 -3.06
N ILE A 123 0.29 -9.08 -2.46
CA ILE A 123 0.58 -9.05 -1.01
C ILE A 123 -0.73 -9.20 -0.21
N THR A 124 -1.81 -8.57 -0.66
CA THR A 124 -3.10 -8.65 0.05
C THR A 124 -3.70 -10.05 -0.02
N VAL A 125 -3.73 -10.65 -1.22
CA VAL A 125 -4.23 -12.02 -1.41
C VAL A 125 -3.41 -13.00 -0.56
N TYR A 126 -2.08 -12.88 -0.60
CA TYR A 126 -1.18 -13.70 0.20
C TYR A 126 -1.45 -13.56 1.71
N THR A 127 -1.59 -12.32 2.20
CA THR A 127 -1.85 -12.06 3.62
C THR A 127 -3.19 -12.62 4.06
N VAL A 128 -4.25 -12.38 3.29
CA VAL A 128 -5.60 -12.88 3.60
C VAL A 128 -5.63 -14.40 3.59
N PHE A 129 -5.04 -15.02 2.58
CA PHE A 129 -4.96 -16.48 2.49
C PHE A 129 -4.22 -17.11 3.68
N HIS A 130 -3.07 -16.56 4.05
CA HIS A 130 -2.29 -17.04 5.21
C HIS A 130 -3.05 -16.92 6.51
N VAL A 131 -3.73 -15.79 6.73
CA VAL A 131 -4.53 -15.56 7.94
C VAL A 131 -5.72 -16.54 8.03
N ILE A 132 -6.41 -16.77 6.91
CA ILE A 132 -7.52 -17.73 6.84
C ILE A 132 -7.00 -19.16 7.13
N VAL A 133 -5.94 -19.58 6.45
CA VAL A 133 -5.38 -20.94 6.62
C VAL A 133 -4.92 -21.18 8.05
N ILE A 134 -4.19 -20.22 8.64
CA ILE A 134 -3.73 -20.37 10.04
C ILE A 134 -4.92 -20.33 10.99
N GLY A 135 -5.92 -19.46 10.77
CA GLY A 135 -7.13 -19.41 11.59
C GLY A 135 -7.87 -20.74 11.63
N VAL A 136 -8.08 -21.36 10.47
CA VAL A 136 -8.72 -22.67 10.35
C VAL A 136 -7.91 -23.79 11.02
N LEU A 137 -6.58 -23.77 10.89
CA LEU A 137 -5.71 -24.78 11.49
C LEU A 137 -5.65 -24.68 13.02
N VAL A 138 -5.71 -23.47 13.57
CA VAL A 138 -5.72 -23.25 15.02
C VAL A 138 -7.06 -23.67 15.63
N GLU A 139 -8.18 -23.33 14.99
CA GLU A 139 -9.52 -23.72 15.44
C GLU A 139 -9.68 -25.26 15.46
N LYS A 140 -9.09 -25.97 14.49
CA LYS A 140 -9.15 -27.43 14.42
C LYS A 140 -8.25 -28.14 15.46
N ARG A 141 -7.36 -27.41 16.12
CA ARG A 141 -6.45 -27.93 17.16
C ARG A 141 -6.90 -27.66 18.59
N SER A 142 -7.91 -26.83 18.79
CA SER A 142 -8.53 -26.67 20.12
C SER A 142 -9.52 -27.82 20.33
N PRO A 143 -9.26 -28.70 21.30
CA PRO A 143 -10.15 -29.84 21.65
C PRO A 143 -11.48 -29.35 22.20
#